data_be24c80efd48c305320aa48c4e2a861b
#
_entry.id   be24c80efd48c305320aa48c4e2a861b
#
_cell.length_a   1.000
_cell.length_b   1.000
_cell.length_c   1.000
_cell.angle_alpha   90.00
_cell.angle_beta   90.00
_cell.angle_gamma   90.00
#
_symmetry.space_group_name_H-M   'P 1'
#
loop_
_entity.id
_entity.type
_entity.pdbx_description
1 polymer ?
#
loop_
_entity_poly.entity_id
_entity_poly.type
_entity_poly.pdbx_seq_one_letter_code
_entity_poly.pdbx_strand_id
1 'polypeptide(L)'
;MARQETLAAVDLGSNSFHLEIGRVVDRQIYPLDAVREVVRLGGGLTAEKRIDRATQAAALEALAKFAERLRGFPRQGVRAVGTNALRVAKNSPQFLREARQVLGFPIEVISGREEARLIYLGVSHSMPASAAKRLVVDIGGGSTEFIIGTGVEPQLTESLYMGCLSYSFKYFPEGKIDKSRMKAAELAARQELAGIAHAYRAAGWEEAVGSSGTARSMENILRENDFAAEGLTREGLERLRSALIKHERADPDKIGGLRPNRAPVLPGGVAIMSESCFMRSACAVSM
;
A
#
# COMPACT_ATOMS: atom_id res chain seq x y z
N MET A 1 -17.73 2.43 -34.47
CA MET A 1 -18.13 2.77 -33.08
C MET A 1 -17.04 2.25 -32.15
N ALA A 2 -16.41 3.10 -31.37
CA ALA A 2 -15.44 2.67 -30.35
C ALA A 2 -16.16 1.72 -29.36
N ARG A 3 -15.57 0.54 -29.16
CA ARG A 3 -16.13 -0.48 -28.25
C ARG A 3 -15.93 0.05 -26.83
N GLN A 4 -16.98 0.58 -26.23
CA GLN A 4 -16.97 0.93 -24.80
C GLN A 4 -16.93 -0.36 -23.99
N GLU A 5 -15.86 -0.57 -23.25
CA GLU A 5 -15.69 -1.75 -22.40
C GLU A 5 -15.63 -1.30 -20.94
N THR A 6 -16.46 -1.91 -20.11
CA THR A 6 -16.41 -1.69 -18.66
C THR A 6 -15.59 -2.79 -18.02
N LEU A 7 -14.57 -2.42 -17.28
CA LEU A 7 -13.64 -3.32 -16.60
C LEU A 7 -13.69 -3.09 -15.09
N ALA A 8 -13.39 -4.13 -14.35
CA ALA A 8 -13.26 -4.07 -12.90
C ALA A 8 -11.95 -4.70 -12.43
N ALA A 9 -11.32 -4.06 -11.44
CA ALA A 9 -10.16 -4.55 -10.75
C ALA A 9 -10.49 -4.76 -9.27
N VAL A 10 -10.12 -5.92 -8.73
CA VAL A 10 -10.27 -6.27 -7.32
C VAL A 10 -8.89 -6.55 -6.75
N ASP A 11 -8.49 -5.80 -5.72
CA ASP A 11 -7.25 -6.00 -4.99
C ASP A 11 -7.55 -6.49 -3.56
N LEU A 12 -7.07 -7.69 -3.23
CA LEU A 12 -7.13 -8.27 -1.91
C LEU A 12 -5.83 -7.97 -1.17
N GLY A 13 -5.69 -6.71 -0.73
CA GLY A 13 -4.52 -6.23 -0.01
C GLY A 13 -4.46 -6.67 1.45
N SER A 14 -3.29 -6.58 2.07
CA SER A 14 -3.08 -6.99 3.47
C SER A 14 -3.84 -6.13 4.49
N ASN A 15 -4.14 -4.87 4.20
CA ASN A 15 -4.89 -3.97 5.08
C ASN A 15 -6.33 -3.76 4.63
N SER A 16 -6.55 -3.59 3.35
CA SER A 16 -7.86 -3.27 2.78
C SER A 16 -8.05 -3.99 1.46
N PHE A 17 -9.30 -4.35 1.17
CA PHE A 17 -9.70 -4.79 -0.16
C PHE A 17 -10.23 -3.59 -0.94
N HIS A 18 -9.95 -3.56 -2.23
CA HIS A 18 -10.38 -2.51 -3.14
C HIS A 18 -11.08 -3.12 -4.34
N LEU A 19 -12.17 -2.52 -4.74
CA LEU A 19 -12.82 -2.75 -6.02
C LEU A 19 -12.84 -1.41 -6.75
N GLU A 20 -12.34 -1.40 -7.98
CA GLU A 20 -12.44 -0.25 -8.88
C GLU A 20 -13.11 -0.71 -10.18
N ILE A 21 -14.10 0.07 -10.63
CA ILE A 21 -14.81 -0.13 -11.89
C ILE A 21 -14.53 1.08 -12.78
N GLY A 22 -14.08 0.83 -13.99
CA GLY A 22 -13.77 1.86 -14.97
C GLY A 22 -14.32 1.54 -16.34
N ARG A 23 -14.58 2.59 -17.12
CA ARG A 23 -14.93 2.49 -18.54
C ARG A 23 -13.71 2.83 -19.37
N VAL A 24 -13.38 1.98 -20.31
CA VAL A 24 -12.32 2.22 -21.28
C VAL A 24 -12.92 2.88 -22.55
N VAL A 25 -12.42 4.07 -22.86
CA VAL A 25 -12.75 4.81 -24.07
C VAL A 25 -11.44 5.32 -24.67
N ASP A 26 -11.13 4.99 -25.89
CA ASP A 26 -9.93 5.46 -26.61
C ASP A 26 -8.62 5.26 -25.80
N ARG A 27 -8.47 4.10 -25.17
CA ARG A 27 -7.35 3.70 -24.28
C ARG A 27 -7.24 4.51 -22.98
N GLN A 28 -8.21 5.33 -22.66
CA GLN A 28 -8.30 6.02 -21.36
C GLN A 28 -9.29 5.32 -20.46
N ILE A 29 -8.98 5.26 -19.17
CA ILE A 29 -9.86 4.67 -18.15
C ILE A 29 -10.57 5.78 -17.40
N TYR A 30 -11.89 5.78 -17.46
CA TYR A 30 -12.75 6.70 -16.73
C TYR A 30 -13.32 5.98 -15.51
N PRO A 31 -12.98 6.40 -14.28
CA PRO A 31 -13.53 5.80 -13.07
C PRO A 31 -15.06 5.93 -13.05
N LEU A 32 -15.76 4.84 -12.71
CA LEU A 32 -17.21 4.79 -12.57
C LEU A 32 -17.64 4.56 -11.13
N ASP A 33 -16.98 3.62 -10.42
CA ASP A 33 -17.29 3.27 -9.04
C ASP A 33 -16.04 2.74 -8.35
N ALA A 34 -15.93 2.96 -7.04
CA ALA A 34 -14.85 2.44 -6.22
C ALA A 34 -15.37 2.08 -4.83
N VAL A 35 -15.06 0.87 -4.38
CA VAL A 35 -15.42 0.40 -3.03
C VAL A 35 -14.17 -0.03 -2.30
N ARG A 36 -14.06 0.37 -1.04
CA ARG A 36 -12.96 -0.01 -0.17
C ARG A 36 -13.49 -0.58 1.14
N GLU A 37 -13.03 -1.79 1.48
CA GLU A 37 -13.33 -2.46 2.75
C GLU A 37 -12.05 -2.67 3.57
N VAL A 38 -12.06 -2.27 4.83
CA VAL A 38 -10.91 -2.43 5.74
C VAL A 38 -11.01 -3.80 6.42
N VAL A 39 -10.31 -4.78 5.86
CA VAL A 39 -10.34 -6.19 6.30
C VAL A 39 -9.20 -6.51 7.27
N ARG A 40 -8.03 -5.85 7.11
CA ARG A 40 -6.79 -6.13 7.86
C ARG A 40 -6.35 -7.58 7.79
N LEU A 41 -6.41 -8.17 6.59
CA LEU A 41 -6.09 -9.59 6.36
C LEU A 41 -4.71 -9.98 6.92
N GLY A 42 -3.73 -9.10 6.80
CA GLY A 42 -2.39 -9.29 7.38
C GLY A 42 -2.36 -9.24 8.90
N GLY A 43 -3.31 -8.55 9.53
CA GLY A 43 -3.45 -8.49 10.99
C GLY A 43 -4.03 -9.76 11.60
N GLY A 44 -4.77 -10.54 10.81
CA GLY A 44 -5.30 -11.84 11.21
C GLY A 44 -4.32 -13.01 10.98
N LEU A 45 -3.07 -12.74 10.57
CA LEU A 45 -2.06 -13.78 10.47
C LEU A 45 -1.55 -14.19 11.85
N THR A 46 -1.77 -15.46 12.22
CA THR A 46 -1.23 -16.04 13.45
C THR A 46 0.30 -16.24 13.39
N ALA A 47 0.91 -16.60 14.51
CA ALA A 47 2.34 -16.96 14.59
C ALA A 47 2.71 -18.10 13.61
N GLU A 48 1.78 -19.03 13.36
CA GLU A 48 1.93 -20.14 12.42
C GLU A 48 1.71 -19.73 10.97
N LYS A 49 1.53 -18.44 10.69
CA LYS A 49 1.22 -17.88 9.37
C LYS A 49 -0.10 -18.41 8.80
N ARG A 50 -1.14 -18.42 9.57
CA ARG A 50 -2.51 -18.78 9.14
C ARG A 50 -3.44 -17.61 9.36
N ILE A 51 -4.30 -17.32 8.40
CA ILE A 51 -5.37 -16.33 8.58
C ILE A 51 -6.39 -16.94 9.54
N ASP A 52 -6.69 -16.24 10.64
CA ASP A 52 -7.68 -16.68 11.62
C ASP A 52 -9.11 -16.66 11.05
N ARG A 53 -10.02 -17.39 11.73
CA ARG A 53 -11.40 -17.57 11.25
C ARG A 53 -12.21 -16.27 11.20
N ALA A 54 -12.01 -15.39 12.19
CA ALA A 54 -12.75 -14.13 12.24
C ALA A 54 -12.36 -13.22 11.07
N THR A 55 -11.06 -13.13 10.78
CA THR A 55 -10.54 -12.39 9.64
C THR A 55 -10.97 -12.98 8.31
N GLN A 56 -10.99 -14.33 8.17
CA GLN A 56 -11.53 -14.98 6.97
C GLN A 56 -13.00 -14.62 6.75
N ALA A 57 -13.83 -14.67 7.81
CA ALA A 57 -15.25 -14.32 7.72
C ALA A 57 -15.44 -12.85 7.28
N ALA A 58 -14.72 -11.90 7.88
CA ALA A 58 -14.77 -10.50 7.49
C ALA A 58 -14.32 -10.28 6.03
N ALA A 59 -13.30 -11.04 5.57
CA ALA A 59 -12.85 -10.98 4.19
C ALA A 59 -13.91 -11.51 3.21
N LEU A 60 -14.59 -12.59 3.53
CA LEU A 60 -15.68 -13.14 2.70
C LEU A 60 -16.88 -12.19 2.66
N GLU A 61 -17.22 -11.53 3.78
CA GLU A 61 -18.27 -10.50 3.81
C GLU A 61 -17.92 -9.32 2.88
N ALA A 62 -16.70 -8.83 2.90
CA ALA A 62 -16.23 -7.78 2.00
C ALA A 62 -16.33 -8.22 0.53
N LEU A 63 -15.93 -9.46 0.21
CA LEU A 63 -16.03 -10.00 -1.14
C LEU A 63 -17.49 -10.19 -1.60
N ALA A 64 -18.42 -10.50 -0.70
CA ALA A 64 -19.84 -10.57 -1.03
C ALA A 64 -20.40 -9.21 -1.48
N LYS A 65 -20.00 -8.12 -0.81
CA LYS A 65 -20.34 -6.74 -1.22
C LYS A 65 -19.78 -6.41 -2.61
N PHE A 66 -18.56 -6.86 -2.92
CA PHE A 66 -17.96 -6.66 -4.24
C PHE A 66 -18.68 -7.48 -5.30
N ALA A 67 -19.05 -8.73 -5.00
CA ALA A 67 -19.81 -9.59 -5.92
C ALA A 67 -21.13 -8.96 -6.35
N GLU A 68 -21.82 -8.25 -5.45
CA GLU A 68 -23.05 -7.52 -5.79
C GLU A 68 -22.79 -6.41 -6.82
N ARG A 69 -21.68 -5.68 -6.69
CA ARG A 69 -21.29 -4.64 -7.65
C ARG A 69 -20.83 -5.20 -9.00
N LEU A 70 -20.29 -6.41 -8.99
CA LEU A 70 -19.80 -7.11 -10.17
C LEU A 70 -20.88 -7.93 -10.89
N ARG A 71 -22.12 -7.91 -10.42
CA ARG A 71 -23.24 -8.66 -11.04
C ARG A 71 -23.42 -8.22 -12.49
N GLY A 72 -23.39 -9.20 -13.39
CA GLY A 72 -23.53 -8.97 -14.84
C GLY A 72 -22.23 -8.66 -15.57
N PHE A 73 -21.10 -8.53 -14.88
CA PHE A 73 -19.80 -8.39 -15.56
C PHE A 73 -19.42 -9.69 -16.28
N PRO A 74 -18.88 -9.62 -17.51
CA PRO A 74 -18.31 -10.79 -18.16
C PRO A 74 -17.02 -11.21 -17.45
N ARG A 75 -16.72 -12.50 -17.47
CA ARG A 75 -15.56 -13.06 -16.75
C ARG A 75 -14.23 -12.41 -17.14
N GLN A 76 -14.05 -12.06 -18.40
CA GLN A 76 -12.86 -11.37 -18.91
C GLN A 76 -12.81 -9.87 -18.55
N GLY A 77 -13.91 -9.30 -18.10
CA GLY A 77 -13.99 -7.90 -17.69
C GLY A 77 -13.59 -7.67 -16.22
N VAL A 78 -13.29 -8.74 -15.47
CA VAL A 78 -12.90 -8.63 -14.05
C VAL A 78 -11.54 -9.26 -13.82
N ARG A 79 -10.61 -8.50 -13.23
CA ARG A 79 -9.32 -8.99 -12.75
C ARG A 79 -9.29 -8.89 -11.23
N ALA A 80 -9.14 -10.02 -10.54
CA ALA A 80 -8.99 -10.04 -9.08
C ALA A 80 -7.63 -10.61 -8.70
N VAL A 81 -6.89 -9.87 -7.87
CA VAL A 81 -5.55 -10.25 -7.40
C VAL A 81 -5.48 -10.28 -5.87
N GLY A 82 -4.69 -11.19 -5.35
CA GLY A 82 -4.32 -11.24 -3.95
C GLY A 82 -2.84 -11.00 -3.78
N THR A 83 -2.47 -10.30 -2.72
CA THR A 83 -1.11 -9.80 -2.52
C THR A 83 -0.43 -10.42 -1.30
N ASN A 84 0.40 -9.69 -0.58
CA ASN A 84 1.32 -10.17 0.44
C ASN A 84 0.69 -11.13 1.48
N ALA A 85 -0.44 -10.78 2.12
CA ALA A 85 -1.04 -11.63 3.16
C ALA A 85 -1.42 -13.01 2.61
N LEU A 86 -1.93 -13.08 1.37
CA LEU A 86 -2.30 -14.33 0.71
C LEU A 86 -1.09 -15.12 0.20
N ARG A 87 0.02 -14.45 -0.12
CA ARG A 87 1.30 -15.12 -0.43
C ARG A 87 1.88 -15.84 0.80
N VAL A 88 1.78 -15.20 1.97
CA VAL A 88 2.40 -15.69 3.21
C VAL A 88 1.55 -16.72 3.94
N ALA A 89 0.23 -16.66 3.82
CA ALA A 89 -0.68 -17.49 4.59
C ALA A 89 -0.68 -18.95 4.16
N LYS A 90 -0.37 -19.86 5.09
CA LYS A 90 -0.37 -21.32 4.84
C LYS A 90 -1.75 -21.88 4.50
N ASN A 91 -2.82 -21.25 4.97
CA ASN A 91 -4.20 -21.66 4.67
C ASN A 91 -4.83 -20.84 3.50
N SER A 92 -4.02 -20.06 2.79
CA SER A 92 -4.47 -19.31 1.62
C SER A 92 -5.17 -20.16 0.56
N PRO A 93 -4.69 -21.38 0.20
CA PRO A 93 -5.39 -22.20 -0.81
C PRO A 93 -6.82 -22.58 -0.41
N GLN A 94 -7.09 -22.83 0.88
CA GLN A 94 -8.43 -23.12 1.37
C GLN A 94 -9.30 -21.86 1.32
N PHE A 95 -8.83 -20.76 1.89
CA PHE A 95 -9.52 -19.48 1.87
C PHE A 95 -9.87 -19.02 0.44
N LEU A 96 -8.93 -19.14 -0.50
CA LEU A 96 -9.14 -18.75 -1.89
C LEU A 96 -10.20 -19.57 -2.61
N ARG A 97 -10.45 -20.83 -2.23
CA ARG A 97 -11.58 -21.60 -2.80
C ARG A 97 -12.92 -20.97 -2.41
N GLU A 98 -13.07 -20.63 -1.12
CA GLU A 98 -14.29 -19.99 -0.61
C GLU A 98 -14.44 -18.55 -1.18
N ALA A 99 -13.34 -17.79 -1.19
CA ALA A 99 -13.30 -16.44 -1.73
C ALA A 99 -13.72 -16.35 -3.21
N ARG A 100 -13.24 -17.29 -4.03
CA ARG A 100 -13.64 -17.38 -5.45
C ARG A 100 -15.12 -17.70 -5.64
N GLN A 101 -15.67 -18.55 -4.77
CA GLN A 101 -17.12 -18.87 -4.80
C GLN A 101 -17.95 -17.65 -4.43
N VAL A 102 -17.56 -16.92 -3.40
CA VAL A 102 -18.26 -15.71 -2.93
C VAL A 102 -18.16 -14.57 -3.95
N LEU A 103 -16.96 -14.31 -4.47
CA LEU A 103 -16.73 -13.23 -5.44
C LEU A 103 -17.35 -13.55 -6.81
N GLY A 104 -17.42 -14.82 -7.20
CA GLY A 104 -17.89 -15.27 -8.52
C GLY A 104 -16.83 -15.16 -9.62
N PHE A 105 -15.60 -14.73 -9.30
CA PHE A 105 -14.51 -14.54 -10.25
C PHE A 105 -13.22 -15.22 -9.77
N PRO A 106 -12.30 -15.58 -10.70
CA PRO A 106 -11.00 -16.12 -10.32
C PRO A 106 -10.19 -15.06 -9.58
N ILE A 107 -9.50 -15.50 -8.51
CA ILE A 107 -8.55 -14.65 -7.76
C ILE A 107 -7.15 -15.23 -7.98
N GLU A 108 -6.25 -14.43 -8.49
CA GLU A 108 -4.85 -14.78 -8.72
C GLU A 108 -3.98 -14.21 -7.59
N VAL A 109 -3.10 -15.04 -7.01
CA VAL A 109 -2.09 -14.52 -6.06
C VAL A 109 -0.85 -14.15 -6.85
N ILE A 110 -0.56 -12.87 -6.94
CA ILE A 110 0.56 -12.34 -7.73
C ILE A 110 1.84 -12.28 -6.89
N SER A 111 3.01 -12.39 -7.56
CA SER A 111 4.30 -12.19 -6.91
C SER A 111 4.51 -10.72 -6.51
N GLY A 112 5.43 -10.46 -5.56
CA GLY A 112 5.73 -9.07 -5.16
C GLY A 112 6.30 -8.22 -6.30
N ARG A 113 7.09 -8.83 -7.21
CA ARG A 113 7.61 -8.12 -8.40
C ARG A 113 6.52 -7.82 -9.42
N GLU A 114 5.54 -8.69 -9.58
CA GLU A 114 4.38 -8.43 -10.43
C GLU A 114 3.49 -7.34 -9.82
N GLU A 115 3.28 -7.37 -8.50
CA GLU A 115 2.61 -6.29 -7.77
C GLU A 115 3.31 -4.95 -8.02
N ALA A 116 4.64 -4.89 -7.83
CA ALA A 116 5.46 -3.71 -8.10
C ALA A 116 5.32 -3.22 -9.56
N ARG A 117 5.35 -4.14 -10.53
CA ARG A 117 5.16 -3.80 -11.95
C ARG A 117 3.80 -3.17 -12.21
N LEU A 118 2.74 -3.73 -11.65
CA LEU A 118 1.37 -3.20 -11.81
C LEU A 118 1.20 -1.84 -11.15
N ILE A 119 1.78 -1.65 -9.94
CA ILE A 119 1.81 -0.36 -9.25
C ILE A 119 2.47 0.70 -10.12
N TYR A 120 3.65 0.40 -10.68
CA TYR A 120 4.36 1.34 -11.55
C TYR A 120 3.55 1.74 -12.77
N LEU A 121 2.89 0.79 -13.42
CA LEU A 121 1.99 1.05 -14.54
C LEU A 121 0.84 1.96 -14.13
N GLY A 122 0.20 1.68 -12.99
CA GLY A 122 -0.89 2.50 -12.45
C GLY A 122 -0.46 3.95 -12.20
N VAL A 123 0.69 4.13 -11.54
CA VAL A 123 1.27 5.47 -11.29
C VAL A 123 1.60 6.18 -12.60
N SER A 124 2.25 5.49 -13.53
CA SER A 124 2.65 6.09 -14.82
C SER A 124 1.47 6.53 -15.68
N HIS A 125 0.33 5.86 -15.58
CA HIS A 125 -0.89 6.25 -16.32
C HIS A 125 -1.72 7.33 -15.60
N SER A 126 -1.56 7.48 -14.29
CA SER A 126 -2.30 8.48 -13.49
C SER A 126 -1.57 9.82 -13.37
N MET A 127 -0.28 9.87 -13.71
CA MET A 127 0.54 11.08 -13.66
C MET A 127 0.84 11.62 -15.06
N PRO A 128 1.19 12.91 -15.17
CA PRO A 128 1.68 13.46 -16.43
C PRO A 128 2.85 12.65 -16.98
N ALA A 129 2.88 12.50 -18.31
CA ALA A 129 3.99 11.83 -18.97
C ALA A 129 5.31 12.56 -18.67
N SER A 130 6.32 11.83 -18.25
CA SER A 130 7.64 12.35 -17.94
C SER A 130 8.70 11.41 -18.50
N ALA A 131 9.77 11.97 -19.04
CA ALA A 131 10.96 11.22 -19.44
C ALA A 131 11.94 11.06 -18.28
N ALA A 132 11.68 11.69 -17.15
CA ALA A 132 12.50 11.59 -15.94
C ALA A 132 12.46 10.17 -15.36
N LYS A 133 13.58 9.71 -14.83
CA LYS A 133 13.66 8.47 -14.10
C LYS A 133 12.95 8.63 -12.75
N ARG A 134 11.93 7.82 -12.52
CA ARG A 134 11.03 7.92 -11.37
C ARG A 134 11.21 6.75 -10.41
N LEU A 135 11.39 7.06 -9.12
CA LEU A 135 11.23 6.09 -8.04
C LEU A 135 9.77 6.11 -7.58
N VAL A 136 9.13 4.97 -7.55
CA VAL A 136 7.82 4.78 -6.90
C VAL A 136 8.02 3.98 -5.63
N VAL A 137 7.43 4.46 -4.52
CA VAL A 137 7.42 3.77 -3.22
C VAL A 137 5.97 3.55 -2.82
N ASP A 138 5.57 2.29 -2.70
CA ASP A 138 4.24 1.90 -2.25
C ASP A 138 4.33 1.16 -0.91
N ILE A 139 3.94 1.82 0.18
CA ILE A 139 3.89 1.19 1.50
C ILE A 139 2.51 0.56 1.68
N GLY A 140 2.44 -0.73 1.38
CA GLY A 140 1.27 -1.56 1.63
C GLY A 140 1.11 -1.98 3.09
N GLY A 141 0.14 -2.86 3.36
CA GLY A 141 -0.10 -3.36 4.72
C GLY A 141 0.96 -4.34 5.21
N GLY A 142 1.47 -5.21 4.35
CA GLY A 142 2.43 -6.27 4.69
C GLY A 142 3.75 -6.23 3.93
N SER A 143 3.80 -5.49 2.82
CA SER A 143 4.99 -5.29 2.00
C SER A 143 5.14 -3.83 1.61
N THR A 144 6.30 -3.48 1.08
CA THR A 144 6.57 -2.19 0.44
C THR A 144 7.26 -2.45 -0.88
N GLU A 145 6.70 -1.93 -1.93
CA GLU A 145 7.21 -2.04 -3.29
C GLU A 145 8.06 -0.81 -3.62
N PHE A 146 9.23 -1.07 -4.22
CA PHE A 146 10.15 -0.06 -4.73
C PHE A 146 10.33 -0.28 -6.21
N ILE A 147 10.07 0.74 -7.01
CA ILE A 147 10.18 0.64 -8.46
C ILE A 147 10.94 1.84 -9.00
N ILE A 148 11.98 1.61 -9.79
CA ILE A 148 12.58 2.64 -10.64
C ILE A 148 12.22 2.33 -12.07
N GLY A 149 11.78 3.35 -12.82
CA GLY A 149 11.45 3.22 -14.23
C GLY A 149 11.45 4.57 -14.95
N THR A 150 11.22 4.51 -16.26
CA THR A 150 11.12 5.69 -17.13
C THR A 150 9.90 5.55 -18.02
N GLY A 151 9.10 6.60 -18.13
CA GLY A 151 7.83 6.53 -18.85
C GLY A 151 6.91 5.47 -18.22
N VAL A 152 6.51 4.47 -19.02
CA VAL A 152 5.66 3.35 -18.55
C VAL A 152 6.45 2.07 -18.28
N GLU A 153 7.78 2.09 -18.44
CA GLU A 153 8.63 0.90 -18.33
C GLU A 153 9.33 0.83 -16.97
N PRO A 154 9.00 -0.14 -16.10
CA PRO A 154 9.75 -0.41 -14.88
C PRO A 154 11.09 -1.08 -15.22
N GLN A 155 12.15 -0.59 -14.60
CA GLN A 155 13.54 -1.06 -14.82
C GLN A 155 14.04 -1.88 -13.62
N LEU A 156 13.78 -1.41 -12.40
CA LEU A 156 14.05 -2.11 -11.15
C LEU A 156 12.75 -2.27 -10.39
N THR A 157 12.47 -3.48 -9.94
CA THR A 157 11.25 -3.80 -9.18
C THR A 157 11.60 -4.69 -8.00
N GLU A 158 11.36 -4.23 -6.80
CA GLU A 158 11.51 -5.02 -5.58
C GLU A 158 10.31 -4.88 -4.67
N SER A 159 10.05 -5.94 -3.91
CA SER A 159 9.02 -6.00 -2.88
C SER A 159 9.65 -6.50 -1.60
N LEU A 160 9.67 -5.66 -0.57
CA LEU A 160 10.28 -5.94 0.72
C LEU A 160 9.21 -6.30 1.76
N TYR A 161 9.54 -7.22 2.67
CA TYR A 161 8.62 -7.68 3.73
C TYR A 161 8.50 -6.68 4.88
N MET A 162 8.18 -5.45 4.55
CA MET A 162 7.89 -4.37 5.49
C MET A 162 6.64 -3.61 5.05
N GLY A 163 5.62 -3.58 5.89
CA GLY A 163 4.36 -2.89 5.61
C GLY A 163 3.83 -2.16 6.83
N CYS A 164 2.99 -1.15 6.61
CA CYS A 164 2.50 -0.29 7.68
C CYS A 164 1.76 -1.08 8.78
N LEU A 165 0.99 -2.10 8.41
CA LEU A 165 0.23 -2.93 9.36
C LEU A 165 1.16 -3.89 10.12
N SER A 166 2.00 -4.65 9.39
CA SER A 166 2.91 -5.62 9.99
C SER A 166 3.92 -4.96 10.95
N TYR A 167 4.44 -3.79 10.58
CA TYR A 167 5.36 -3.03 11.44
C TYR A 167 4.64 -2.43 12.65
N SER A 168 3.43 -1.89 12.46
CA SER A 168 2.67 -1.35 13.58
C SER A 168 2.37 -2.42 14.64
N PHE A 169 1.93 -3.59 14.24
CA PHE A 169 1.66 -4.68 15.21
C PHE A 169 2.92 -5.22 15.87
N LYS A 170 4.02 -5.34 15.12
CA LYS A 170 5.27 -5.88 15.64
C LYS A 170 5.99 -4.94 16.61
N TYR A 171 6.07 -3.66 16.25
CA TYR A 171 6.91 -2.71 16.98
C TYR A 171 6.13 -1.78 17.92
N PHE A 172 4.82 -1.64 17.73
CA PHE A 172 3.96 -0.75 18.52
C PHE A 172 2.77 -1.50 19.12
N PRO A 173 3.03 -2.56 19.92
CA PRO A 173 1.96 -3.33 20.55
C PRO A 173 1.07 -2.41 21.39
N GLU A 174 -0.25 -2.67 21.38
CA GLU A 174 -1.27 -1.84 22.03
C GLU A 174 -1.28 -0.37 21.55
N GLY A 175 -0.64 -0.07 20.42
CA GLY A 175 -0.51 1.28 19.87
C GLY A 175 0.41 2.21 20.65
N LYS A 176 1.22 1.70 21.59
CA LYS A 176 2.19 2.49 22.36
C LYS A 176 3.39 2.89 21.50
N ILE A 177 3.66 4.18 21.46
CA ILE A 177 4.75 4.77 20.66
C ILE A 177 5.72 5.45 21.61
N ASP A 178 6.97 5.00 21.64
CA ASP A 178 8.08 5.65 22.33
C ASP A 178 9.33 5.69 21.43
N LYS A 179 10.35 6.40 21.89
CA LYS A 179 11.60 6.57 21.15
C LYS A 179 12.32 5.24 20.86
N SER A 180 12.26 4.29 21.80
CA SER A 180 12.93 3.00 21.65
C SER A 180 12.25 2.13 20.62
N ARG A 181 10.91 2.05 20.66
CA ARG A 181 10.09 1.30 19.70
C ARG A 181 10.20 1.88 18.30
N MET A 182 10.13 3.20 18.18
CA MET A 182 10.30 3.87 16.89
C MET A 182 11.68 3.57 16.30
N LYS A 183 12.76 3.69 17.10
CA LYS A 183 14.11 3.35 16.66
C LYS A 183 14.25 1.88 16.26
N ALA A 184 13.60 0.95 16.96
CA ALA A 184 13.61 -0.47 16.60
C ALA A 184 12.94 -0.73 15.26
N ALA A 185 11.79 -0.09 15.00
CA ALA A 185 11.08 -0.19 13.72
C ALA A 185 11.91 0.41 12.56
N GLU A 186 12.49 1.59 12.76
CA GLU A 186 13.37 2.25 11.80
C GLU A 186 14.60 1.39 11.47
N LEU A 187 15.27 0.83 12.49
CA LEU A 187 16.42 -0.05 12.27
C LEU A 187 16.05 -1.29 11.45
N ALA A 188 14.91 -1.90 11.74
CA ALA A 188 14.44 -3.04 10.97
C ALA A 188 14.12 -2.66 9.51
N ALA A 189 13.50 -1.50 9.27
CA ALA A 189 13.25 -1.01 7.91
C ALA A 189 14.58 -0.76 7.16
N ARG A 190 15.56 -0.18 7.83
CA ARG A 190 16.90 0.03 7.26
C ARG A 190 17.60 -1.27 6.89
N GLN A 191 17.45 -2.33 7.71
CA GLN A 191 18.00 -3.65 7.42
C GLN A 191 17.36 -4.27 6.16
N GLU A 192 16.05 -4.18 6.01
CA GLU A 192 15.36 -4.64 4.78
C GLU A 192 15.82 -3.85 3.55
N LEU A 193 15.94 -2.53 3.66
CA LEU A 193 16.41 -1.65 2.58
C LEU A 193 17.87 -1.89 2.19
N ALA A 194 18.71 -2.38 3.09
CA ALA A 194 20.13 -2.61 2.82
C ALA A 194 20.36 -3.53 1.61
N GLY A 195 19.47 -4.52 1.42
CA GLY A 195 19.55 -5.47 0.30
C GLY A 195 19.39 -4.83 -1.09
N ILE A 196 18.66 -3.72 -1.19
CA ILE A 196 18.39 -3.06 -2.48
C ILE A 196 19.12 -1.71 -2.63
N ALA A 197 19.59 -1.13 -1.53
CA ALA A 197 20.08 0.26 -1.48
C ALA A 197 21.21 0.53 -2.48
N HIS A 198 22.13 -0.39 -2.67
CA HIS A 198 23.27 -0.21 -3.61
C HIS A 198 22.78 -0.10 -5.06
N ALA A 199 21.95 -1.03 -5.52
CA ALA A 199 21.43 -1.06 -6.88
C ALA A 199 20.55 0.17 -7.18
N TYR A 200 19.69 0.57 -6.21
CA TYR A 200 18.80 1.73 -6.38
C TYR A 200 19.58 3.04 -6.40
N ARG A 201 20.58 3.22 -5.53
CA ARG A 201 21.45 4.41 -5.57
C ARG A 201 22.26 4.50 -6.86
N ALA A 202 22.78 3.37 -7.34
CA ALA A 202 23.51 3.31 -8.60
C ALA A 202 22.63 3.64 -9.81
N ALA A 203 21.39 3.17 -9.83
CA ALA A 203 20.41 3.51 -10.87
C ALA A 203 20.02 4.99 -10.84
N GLY A 204 19.92 5.59 -9.65
CA GLY A 204 19.49 6.97 -9.44
C GLY A 204 18.06 7.22 -9.90
N TRP A 205 17.48 8.33 -9.52
CA TRP A 205 16.18 8.83 -9.96
C TRP A 205 16.14 10.35 -9.86
N GLU A 206 15.25 10.97 -10.60
CA GLU A 206 15.03 12.42 -10.65
C GLU A 206 13.76 12.80 -9.89
N GLU A 207 12.73 11.95 -9.98
CA GLU A 207 11.44 12.11 -9.31
C GLU A 207 11.20 10.97 -8.32
N ALA A 208 10.54 11.26 -7.20
CA ALA A 208 10.06 10.24 -6.27
C ALA A 208 8.56 10.42 -6.01
N VAL A 209 7.82 9.31 -6.04
CA VAL A 209 6.37 9.28 -5.90
C VAL A 209 5.97 8.26 -4.84
N GLY A 210 5.14 8.68 -3.89
CA GLY A 210 4.48 7.79 -2.95
C GLY A 210 3.11 7.38 -3.45
N SER A 211 2.85 6.10 -3.66
CA SER A 211 1.62 5.67 -4.33
C SER A 211 0.58 5.13 -3.38
N SER A 212 0.69 4.84 -2.23
CA SER A 212 -0.31 4.18 -1.39
C SER A 212 -1.22 5.11 -0.61
N GLY A 213 -2.24 4.55 -0.02
CA GLY A 213 -3.04 5.24 0.99
C GLY A 213 -2.22 5.58 2.25
N THR A 214 -1.06 4.96 2.47
CA THR A 214 -0.13 5.30 3.55
C THR A 214 0.58 6.61 3.23
N ALA A 215 1.13 6.76 2.03
CA ALA A 215 1.79 7.99 1.57
C ALA A 215 0.80 9.17 1.58
N ARG A 216 -0.38 9.01 0.97
CA ARG A 216 -1.45 10.05 0.97
C ARG A 216 -1.88 10.47 2.37
N SER A 217 -1.99 9.52 3.31
CA SER A 217 -2.34 9.84 4.69
C SER A 217 -1.27 10.66 5.37
N MET A 218 0.01 10.34 5.15
CA MET A 218 1.14 11.10 5.71
C MET A 218 1.18 12.51 5.13
N GLU A 219 1.09 12.67 3.81
CA GLU A 219 1.08 13.98 3.17
C GLU A 219 -0.04 14.88 3.73
N ASN A 220 -1.26 14.34 3.85
CA ASN A 220 -2.37 15.08 4.44
C ASN A 220 -2.06 15.50 5.89
N ILE A 221 -1.48 14.61 6.70
CA ILE A 221 -1.07 14.92 8.07
C ILE A 221 0.01 15.98 8.09
N LEU A 222 1.04 15.91 7.24
CA LEU A 222 2.11 16.88 7.19
C LEU A 222 1.58 18.28 6.85
N ARG A 223 0.67 18.36 5.89
CA ARG A 223 0.03 19.62 5.49
C ARG A 223 -0.87 20.19 6.59
N GLU A 224 -1.74 19.38 7.19
CA GLU A 224 -2.70 19.84 8.23
C GLU A 224 -2.03 20.27 9.55
N ASN A 225 -0.77 19.88 9.77
CA ASN A 225 0.00 20.27 10.96
C ASN A 225 1.14 21.26 10.63
N ASP A 226 1.18 21.82 9.43
CA ASP A 226 2.25 22.73 8.97
C ASP A 226 3.67 22.12 9.11
N PHE A 227 3.77 20.78 8.95
CA PHE A 227 5.04 20.07 8.99
C PHE A 227 5.76 20.11 7.64
N ALA A 228 5.01 20.15 6.54
CA ALA A 228 5.49 20.40 5.18
C ALA A 228 4.41 21.13 4.38
N ALA A 229 4.83 22.05 3.51
CA ALA A 229 3.92 22.75 2.62
C ALA A 229 3.40 21.86 1.49
N GLU A 230 4.25 20.97 0.98
CA GLU A 230 3.96 20.08 -0.15
C GLU A 230 4.76 18.79 -0.03
N GLY A 231 4.12 17.66 -0.38
CA GLY A 231 4.72 16.35 -0.44
C GLY A 231 5.22 15.80 0.90
N LEU A 232 6.04 14.74 0.80
CA LEU A 232 6.67 14.12 1.97
C LEU A 232 8.13 14.55 2.05
N THR A 233 8.44 15.49 2.92
CA THR A 233 9.81 15.95 3.17
C THR A 233 10.42 15.22 4.37
N ARG A 234 11.75 15.14 4.41
CA ARG A 234 12.47 14.56 5.55
C ARG A 234 12.14 15.29 6.85
N GLU A 235 12.19 16.62 6.83
CA GLU A 235 11.88 17.46 7.98
C GLU A 235 10.45 17.29 8.45
N GLY A 236 9.51 17.20 7.51
CA GLY A 236 8.10 16.93 7.82
C GLY A 236 7.88 15.57 8.48
N LEU A 237 8.54 14.53 7.96
CA LEU A 237 8.48 13.19 8.56
C LEU A 237 9.14 13.15 9.95
N GLU A 238 10.24 13.88 10.18
CA GLU A 238 10.86 13.98 11.50
C GLU A 238 9.98 14.72 12.52
N ARG A 239 9.24 15.76 12.09
CA ARG A 239 8.23 16.45 12.92
C ARG A 239 7.08 15.52 13.25
N LEU A 240 6.53 14.78 12.27
CA LEU A 240 5.48 13.79 12.51
C LEU A 240 5.94 12.66 13.45
N ARG A 241 7.15 12.14 13.24
CA ARG A 241 7.78 11.15 14.11
C ARG A 241 7.87 11.66 15.55
N SER A 242 8.32 12.89 15.73
CA SER A 242 8.46 13.54 17.04
C SER A 242 7.09 13.75 17.72
N ALA A 243 6.06 14.14 16.96
CA ALA A 243 4.70 14.28 17.45
C ALA A 243 4.13 12.93 17.92
N LEU A 244 4.33 11.85 17.14
CA LEU A 244 3.91 10.51 17.54
C LEU A 244 4.55 10.04 18.85
N ILE A 245 5.86 10.27 19.02
CA ILE A 245 6.59 9.94 20.26
C ILE A 245 6.08 10.80 21.43
N LYS A 246 5.87 12.09 21.21
CA LYS A 246 5.38 13.04 22.24
C LYS A 246 3.99 12.66 22.74
N HIS A 247 3.11 12.20 21.84
CA HIS A 247 1.74 11.81 22.20
C HIS A 247 1.62 10.35 22.64
N GLU A 248 2.70 9.56 22.53
CA GLU A 248 2.78 8.14 22.90
C GLU A 248 1.78 7.24 22.14
N ARG A 249 0.95 7.81 21.28
CA ARG A 249 -0.06 7.18 20.43
C ARG A 249 -0.31 7.98 19.16
N ALA A 250 -0.80 7.31 18.12
CA ALA A 250 -1.37 7.96 16.94
C ALA A 250 -2.82 8.35 17.26
N ASP A 251 -3.02 9.56 17.75
CA ASP A 251 -4.29 10.06 18.26
C ASP A 251 -4.90 11.06 17.25
N PRO A 252 -6.06 10.73 16.62
CA PRO A 252 -6.72 11.64 15.68
C PRO A 252 -7.13 12.98 16.26
N ASP A 253 -7.36 13.07 17.57
CA ASP A 253 -7.74 14.32 18.23
C ASP A 253 -6.54 15.26 18.46
N LYS A 254 -5.32 14.74 18.37
CA LYS A 254 -4.08 15.48 18.61
C LYS A 254 -3.23 15.69 17.36
N ILE A 255 -3.51 14.93 16.29
CA ILE A 255 -2.77 14.99 15.03
C ILE A 255 -3.75 15.33 13.91
N GLY A 256 -3.68 16.55 13.42
CA GLY A 256 -4.53 17.02 12.33
C GLY A 256 -4.41 16.13 11.08
N GLY A 257 -5.51 15.92 10.37
CA GLY A 257 -5.54 15.11 9.15
C GLY A 257 -5.44 13.60 9.35
N LEU A 258 -5.20 13.12 10.58
CA LEU A 258 -5.15 11.70 10.88
C LEU A 258 -6.57 11.11 11.00
N ARG A 259 -6.94 10.23 10.08
CA ARG A 259 -8.23 9.54 10.13
C ARG A 259 -8.20 8.37 11.11
N PRO A 260 -9.30 8.10 11.87
CA PRO A 260 -9.34 7.01 12.88
C PRO A 260 -8.95 5.64 12.34
N ASN A 261 -9.34 5.31 11.10
CA ASN A 261 -9.01 4.03 10.47
C ASN A 261 -7.53 3.89 10.07
N ARG A 262 -6.78 5.01 10.02
CA ARG A 262 -5.33 5.06 9.70
C ARG A 262 -4.45 5.11 10.96
N ALA A 263 -4.97 5.56 12.09
CA ALA A 263 -4.21 5.67 13.33
C ALA A 263 -3.48 4.36 13.72
N PRO A 264 -4.09 3.16 13.66
CA PRO A 264 -3.41 1.92 14.03
C PRO A 264 -2.22 1.53 13.15
N VAL A 265 -2.13 2.05 11.92
CA VAL A 265 -1.09 1.68 10.93
C VAL A 265 -0.10 2.81 10.65
N LEU A 266 -0.35 3.99 11.20
CA LEU A 266 0.50 5.17 10.96
C LEU A 266 1.94 5.00 11.48
N PRO A 267 2.20 4.53 12.71
CA PRO A 267 3.56 4.51 13.24
C PRO A 267 4.49 3.58 12.44
N GLY A 268 4.01 2.40 12.03
CA GLY A 268 4.75 1.50 11.15
C GLY A 268 5.04 2.11 9.79
N GLY A 269 4.05 2.79 9.21
CA GLY A 269 4.21 3.50 7.95
C GLY A 269 5.25 4.62 8.04
N VAL A 270 5.22 5.43 9.11
CA VAL A 270 6.20 6.51 9.33
C VAL A 270 7.61 5.96 9.48
N ALA A 271 7.81 4.88 10.25
CA ALA A 271 9.12 4.25 10.40
C ALA A 271 9.69 3.78 9.05
N ILE A 272 8.87 3.15 8.21
CA ILE A 272 9.29 2.68 6.88
C ILE A 272 9.58 3.86 5.94
N MET A 273 8.69 4.86 5.88
CA MET A 273 8.86 5.99 4.97
C MET A 273 10.09 6.83 5.35
N SER A 274 10.34 7.06 6.64
CA SER A 274 11.52 7.77 7.11
C SER A 274 12.81 7.11 6.59
N GLU A 275 12.95 5.79 6.70
CA GLU A 275 14.13 5.08 6.22
C GLU A 275 14.20 5.00 4.69
N SER A 276 13.06 4.93 4.00
CA SER A 276 13.01 4.99 2.54
C SER A 276 13.53 6.31 1.99
N CYS A 277 13.24 7.42 2.67
CA CYS A 277 13.77 8.74 2.33
C CYS A 277 15.29 8.87 2.54
N PHE A 278 15.90 8.04 3.41
CA PHE A 278 17.35 8.03 3.59
C PHE A 278 18.13 7.37 2.45
N MET A 279 17.48 6.76 1.48
CA MET A 279 18.17 6.20 0.30
C MET A 279 18.83 7.28 -0.57
N ARG A 280 18.41 8.56 -0.46
CA ARG A 280 19.04 9.72 -1.11
C ARG A 280 19.09 10.92 -0.17
N SER A 281 20.08 11.82 -0.36
CA SER A 281 20.29 13.01 0.48
C SER A 281 19.18 14.06 0.39
N ALA A 282 18.37 14.05 -0.68
CA ALA A 282 17.20 14.91 -0.84
C ALA A 282 15.97 14.02 -1.11
N CYS A 283 14.97 14.10 -0.24
CA CYS A 283 13.70 13.44 -0.40
C CYS A 283 12.60 14.49 -0.41
N ALA A 284 12.06 14.75 -1.59
CA ALA A 284 10.70 15.23 -1.74
C ALA A 284 9.94 14.14 -2.50
N VAL A 285 8.94 13.56 -1.88
CA VAL A 285 8.06 12.57 -2.53
C VAL A 285 6.78 13.30 -2.87
N SER A 286 6.54 13.53 -4.16
CA SER A 286 5.25 14.03 -4.65
C SER A 286 4.22 12.91 -4.71
N MET A 287 2.94 13.28 -4.75
CA MET A 287 1.81 12.36 -4.83
C MET A 287 1.15 12.46 -6.20
#